data_2f852658f2abc3c396843895d59a7c3c
#
_entry.id   2f852658f2abc3c396843895d59a7c3c
#
_cell.length_a   1.000
_cell.length_b   1.000
_cell.length_c   1.000
_cell.angle_alpha   90.00
_cell.angle_beta   90.00
_cell.angle_gamma   90.00
#
_symmetry.space_group_name_H-M   'P 1'
#
loop_
_entity.id
_entity.type
_entity.pdbx_description
1 polymer ?
#
loop_
_entity_poly.entity_id
_entity_poly.type
_entity_poly.pdbx_seq_one_letter_code
_entity_poly.pdbx_strand_id
1 'polypeptide(L)' 'MADFIEVHLQGEPRLVNLDWVEEVWPTENGTQIYFAFASPAETSQDFITIDESYDKIKGIIAYQRG' A
#
# COMPACT_ATOMS: atom_id res chain seq x y z
N MET A 1 9.35 -11.93 -9.72
CA MET A 1 8.01 -12.34 -9.38
C MET A 1 7.37 -11.28 -8.49
N ALA A 2 6.13 -10.95 -8.74
CA ALA A 2 5.49 -9.89 -7.95
C ALA A 2 5.04 -10.41 -6.60
N ASP A 3 5.16 -9.58 -5.59
CA ASP A 3 4.70 -9.91 -4.27
C ASP A 3 3.43 -9.12 -4.00
N PHE A 4 2.33 -9.81 -3.92
CA PHE A 4 1.06 -9.16 -3.64
C PHE A 4 0.66 -9.37 -2.20
N ILE A 5 0.07 -8.35 -1.60
CA ILE A 5 -0.52 -8.48 -0.28
C ILE A 5 -1.97 -8.04 -0.36
N GLU A 6 -2.78 -8.58 0.52
CA GLU A 6 -4.19 -8.19 0.57
C GLU A 6 -4.37 -7.12 1.63
N VAL A 7 -5.00 -6.03 1.24
CA VAL A 7 -5.32 -4.94 2.15
C VAL A 7 -6.77 -4.60 1.97
N HIS A 8 -7.29 -3.69 2.77
CA HIS A 8 -8.69 -3.31 2.69
C HIS A 8 -8.82 -1.80 2.57
N LEU A 9 -9.65 -1.37 1.62
CA LEU A 9 -9.99 0.03 1.47
C LEU A 9 -11.44 0.17 1.84
N GLN A 10 -11.71 0.82 2.94
CA GLN A 10 -13.06 1.03 3.44
C GLN A 10 -13.81 -0.30 3.48
N GLY A 11 -13.15 -1.32 4.00
CA GLY A 11 -13.74 -2.63 4.15
C GLY A 11 -13.67 -3.53 2.93
N GLU A 12 -13.21 -3.03 1.80
CA GLU A 12 -13.15 -3.84 0.57
C GLU A 12 -11.76 -4.38 0.34
N PRO A 13 -11.63 -5.66 0.04
CA PRO A 13 -10.31 -6.24 -0.16
C PRO A 13 -9.68 -5.80 -1.48
N ARG A 14 -8.38 -5.60 -1.45
CA ARG A 14 -7.62 -5.24 -2.62
C ARG A 14 -6.28 -5.93 -2.55
N LEU A 15 -5.74 -6.31 -3.70
CA LEU A 15 -4.40 -6.86 -3.77
C LEU A 15 -3.47 -5.77 -4.27
N VAL A 16 -2.37 -5.59 -3.57
CA VAL A 16 -1.41 -4.53 -3.89
C VAL A 16 -0.07 -5.18 -4.21
N ASN A 17 0.55 -4.75 -5.30
CA ASN A 17 1.85 -5.28 -5.70
C ASN A 17 2.94 -4.51 -4.96
N LEU A 18 3.64 -5.19 -4.07
CA LEU A 18 4.68 -4.54 -3.27
C LEU A 18 5.85 -4.07 -4.09
N ASP A 19 6.05 -4.61 -5.28
CA ASP A 19 7.14 -4.16 -6.13
C ASP A 19 6.96 -2.72 -6.57
N TRP A 20 5.75 -2.22 -6.54
CA TRP A 20 5.47 -0.86 -6.98
C TRP A 20 5.28 0.11 -5.82
N VAL A 21 5.40 -0.34 -4.60
CA VAL A 21 5.23 0.51 -3.43
C VAL A 21 6.53 1.27 -3.18
N GLU A 22 6.41 2.58 -3.10
CA GLU A 22 7.58 3.41 -2.85
C GLU A 22 7.65 3.85 -1.41
N GLU A 23 6.57 4.30 -0.84
CA GLU A 23 6.55 4.78 0.54
C GLU A 23 5.28 4.37 1.22
N VAL A 24 5.37 4.16 2.51
CA VAL A 24 4.23 3.79 3.34
C VAL A 24 4.22 4.76 4.53
N TRP A 25 3.08 5.39 4.77
CA TRP A 25 2.96 6.41 5.81
C TRP A 25 1.85 6.05 6.78
N PRO A 26 2.08 6.23 8.08
CA PRO A 26 1.00 6.03 9.05
C PRO A 26 0.02 7.18 9.00
N THR A 27 -1.25 6.88 9.23
CA THR A 27 -2.27 7.91 9.37
C THR A 27 -3.06 7.60 10.62
N GLU A 28 -3.98 8.51 10.96
CA GLU A 28 -4.78 8.28 12.14
C GLU A 28 -5.65 7.06 12.03
N ASN A 29 -6.14 6.76 10.85
CA ASN A 29 -7.11 5.71 10.69
C ASN A 29 -6.62 4.56 9.84
N GLY A 30 -5.35 4.47 9.58
CA GLY A 30 -4.84 3.40 8.73
C GLY A 30 -3.48 3.73 8.19
N THR A 31 -3.28 3.48 6.91
CA THR A 31 -1.98 3.62 6.29
C THR A 31 -2.14 4.16 4.88
N GLN A 32 -1.26 5.08 4.50
CA GLN A 32 -1.20 5.55 3.12
C GLN A 32 -0.06 4.85 2.42
N ILE A 33 -0.32 4.32 1.24
CA ILE A 33 0.68 3.63 0.44
C ILE A 33 0.87 4.42 -0.85
N TYR A 34 2.11 4.84 -1.10
CA TYR A 34 2.45 5.58 -2.30
C TYR A 34 3.16 4.66 -3.27
N PHE A 35 2.82 4.77 -4.53
CA PHE A 35 3.37 3.90 -5.57
C PHE A 35 4.47 4.61 -6.34
N ALA A 36 5.42 3.81 -6.83
CA ALA A 36 6.61 4.35 -7.46
C ALA A 36 6.33 5.01 -8.80
N PHE A 37 5.21 4.67 -9.44
CA PHE A 37 4.92 5.36 -10.67
C PHE A 37 3.49 5.81 -10.67
N ALA A 38 3.25 6.91 -11.34
CA ALA A 38 1.92 7.46 -11.42
C ALA A 38 1.42 7.30 -12.82
N SER A 39 0.12 7.23 -12.96
CA SER A 39 -0.46 7.19 -14.27
C SER A 39 -0.20 8.51 -14.95
N PRO A 40 0.31 8.48 -16.14
CA PRO A 40 0.57 9.73 -16.81
C PRO A 40 -0.73 10.43 -17.19
N ALA A 41 -1.77 9.75 -17.08
CA ALA A 41 -2.96 10.29 -17.53
C ALA A 41 -3.48 11.31 -16.65
N GLU A 42 -3.25 11.39 -15.47
CA GLU A 42 -3.73 12.22 -14.94
C GLU A 42 -3.91 12.40 -13.73
N THR A 43 -4.23 11.98 -13.06
CA THR A 43 -4.48 12.35 -11.88
C THR A 43 -3.49 12.42 -11.10
N SER A 44 -3.42 13.02 -10.17
CA SER A 44 -2.41 13.18 -9.31
C SER A 44 -2.41 12.26 -8.19
N GLN A 45 -3.27 11.37 -8.10
CA GLN A 45 -3.27 10.55 -6.96
C GLN A 45 -2.47 9.31 -7.16
N ASP A 46 -1.31 9.24 -6.56
CA ASP A 46 -0.43 8.12 -6.63
C ASP A 46 -0.48 7.29 -5.38
N PHE A 47 -1.46 7.43 -4.56
CA PHE A 47 -1.48 6.70 -3.30
C PHE A 47 -2.89 6.23 -2.96
N ILE A 48 -2.97 5.26 -2.06
CA ILE A 48 -4.25 4.79 -1.54
C ILE A 48 -4.16 4.80 -0.01
N THR A 49 -5.29 4.92 0.63
CA THR A 49 -5.36 4.84 2.09
C THR A 49 -6.09 3.56 2.43
N ILE A 50 -5.43 2.71 3.19
CA ILE A 50 -5.98 1.40 3.52
C ILE A 50 -6.32 1.32 5.00
N ASP A 51 -7.15 0.34 5.35
CA ASP A 51 -7.64 0.20 6.72
C ASP A 51 -6.60 -0.39 7.67
N GLU A 52 -5.66 -1.16 7.16
CA GLU A 52 -4.67 -1.82 8.00
C GLU A 52 -3.74 -0.80 8.65
N SER A 53 -3.28 -1.11 9.86
CA SER A 53 -2.40 -0.20 10.57
C SER A 53 -1.01 -0.20 9.96
N TYR A 54 -0.27 0.88 10.23
CA TYR A 54 1.09 1.00 9.73
C TYR A 54 1.96 -0.16 10.26
N ASP A 55 1.81 -0.51 11.54
CA ASP A 55 2.60 -1.58 12.11
C ASP A 55 2.31 -2.91 11.42
N LYS A 56 1.07 -3.16 11.06
CA LYS A 56 0.73 -4.39 10.39
C LYS A 56 1.37 -4.44 9.01
N ILE A 57 1.30 -3.35 8.27
CA ILE A 57 1.87 -3.31 6.93
C ILE A 57 3.39 -3.42 7.00
N LYS A 58 4.01 -2.75 7.97
CA LYS A 58 5.43 -2.84 8.15
C LYS A 58 5.86 -4.26 8.41
N GLY A 59 5.09 -4.99 9.23
CA GLY A 59 5.38 -6.38 9.51
C GLY A 59 5.24 -7.29 8.29
N ILE A 60 4.23 -7.04 7.49
CA ILE A 60 4.02 -7.83 6.29
C ILE A 60 5.17 -7.61 5.30
N ILE A 61 5.56 -6.37 5.10
CA ILE A 61 6.65 -6.07 4.17
C ILE A 61 7.95 -6.69 4.65
N ALA A 62 8.22 -6.61 5.95
CA ALA A 62 9.42 -7.20 6.50
C ALA A 62 9.43 -8.72 6.31
N TYR A 63 8.28 -9.35 6.49
CA TYR A 63 8.19 -10.79 6.33
C TYR A 63 8.41 -11.18 4.87
N GLN A 64 7.79 -10.45 3.95
CA GLN A 64 7.87 -10.80 2.56
C GLN A 64 9.27 -10.58 2.00
N ARG A 65 9.94 -9.55 2.47
CA ARG A 65 11.22 -9.24 1.89
C ARG A 65 12.39 -9.65 2.74
N GLY A 66 12.10 -10.06 3.94
CA GLY A 66 13.13 -10.46 4.85
C GLY A 66 13.70 -11.80 4.52
#